data_e5b82360a062a330523702f28cf166eb
#
_entry.id   e5b82360a062a330523702f28cf166eb
#
_cell.length_a   1.000
_cell.length_b   1.000
_cell.length_c   1.000
_cell.angle_alpha   90.00
_cell.angle_beta   90.00
_cell.angle_gamma   90.00
#
_symmetry.space_group_name_H-M   'P 1'
#
loop_
_entity.id
_entity.type
_entity.pdbx_description
1 polymer ?
#
loop_
_entity_poly.entity_id
_entity_poly.type
_entity_poly.pdbx_seq_one_letter_code
_entity_poly.pdbx_strand_id
1 'polypeptide(L)'
;LNSMDRIMITNICGSEENALYSLAYTCGSMITILIGSMNSAFAPWLGEMLSENKLKEIQVVSKKYISAFFYLAIGIMLFAPEILLLFGGKSYMEAIYVMTPVSMGCVCQFLYTLFVNVEKFKKKTIRMACASITAAVINFILNWIFIPKFGYLAAAYTTLVGYLCLLLIHM
;
A
#
# COMPACT_ATOMS: atom_id res chain seq x y z
N LEU A 1 -7.93 -2.12 5.78
CA LEU A 1 -7.69 -0.69 5.98
C LEU A 1 -8.64 0.13 5.10
N ASN A 2 -8.61 0.02 3.78
CA ASN A 2 -9.29 0.90 2.82
C ASN A 2 -10.82 1.05 3.01
N SER A 3 -11.54 -0.03 3.31
CA SER A 3 -13.00 0.03 3.49
C SER A 3 -13.39 0.80 4.74
N MET A 4 -12.58 0.71 5.79
CA MET A 4 -12.78 1.42 7.04
C MET A 4 -12.60 2.93 6.85
N ASP A 5 -11.55 3.34 6.15
CA ASP A 5 -11.27 4.75 5.84
C ASP A 5 -12.47 5.41 5.15
N ARG A 6 -13.03 4.75 4.11
CA ARG A 6 -14.18 5.26 3.36
C ARG A 6 -15.44 5.39 4.22
N ILE A 7 -15.71 4.41 5.08
CA ILE A 7 -16.85 4.48 6.01
C ILE A 7 -16.68 5.66 6.97
N MET A 8 -15.49 5.85 7.52
CA MET A 8 -15.21 6.94 8.45
C MET A 8 -15.29 8.31 7.76
N ILE A 9 -14.74 8.45 6.55
CA ILE A 9 -14.83 9.69 5.77
C ILE A 9 -16.29 10.01 5.46
N THR A 10 -17.08 9.04 5.00
CA THR A 10 -18.51 9.27 4.70
C THR A 10 -19.27 9.77 5.91
N ASN A 11 -19.03 9.18 7.09
CA ASN A 11 -19.76 9.54 8.32
C ASN A 11 -19.31 10.86 8.94
N ILE A 12 -18.05 11.27 8.74
CA ILE A 12 -17.46 12.44 9.40
C ILE A 12 -17.44 13.64 8.45
N CYS A 13 -17.07 13.44 7.20
CA CYS A 13 -16.83 14.50 6.21
C CYS A 13 -17.98 14.61 5.20
N GLY A 14 -18.64 13.49 4.89
CA GLY A 14 -19.72 13.43 3.90
C GLY A 14 -19.39 12.62 2.65
N SER A 15 -20.41 12.40 1.82
CA SER A 15 -20.31 11.56 0.62
C SER A 15 -19.47 12.19 -0.50
N GLU A 16 -19.49 13.52 -0.63
CA GLU A 16 -18.72 14.23 -1.66
C GLU A 16 -17.20 14.09 -1.42
N GLU A 17 -16.76 14.31 -0.17
CA GLU A 17 -15.36 14.14 0.20
C GLU A 17 -14.91 12.69 0.11
N ASN A 18 -15.79 11.73 0.41
CA ASN A 18 -15.50 10.33 0.20
C ASN A 18 -15.37 9.98 -1.29
N ALA A 19 -16.12 10.62 -2.18
CA ALA A 19 -15.99 10.43 -3.62
C ALA A 19 -14.61 10.92 -4.12
N LEU A 20 -14.19 12.12 -3.68
CA LEU A 20 -12.85 12.67 -3.98
C LEU A 20 -11.74 11.73 -3.50
N TYR A 21 -11.80 11.33 -2.23
CA TYR A 21 -10.85 10.37 -1.64
C TYR A 21 -10.83 9.04 -2.38
N SER A 22 -12.00 8.46 -2.64
CA SER A 22 -12.12 7.13 -3.23
C SER A 22 -11.55 7.05 -4.64
N LEU A 23 -11.78 8.09 -5.46
CA LEU A 23 -11.21 8.15 -6.80
C LEU A 23 -9.69 8.32 -6.76
N ALA A 24 -9.20 9.30 -6.02
CA ALA A 24 -7.76 9.56 -5.89
C ALA A 24 -7.02 8.37 -5.26
N TYR A 25 -7.63 7.72 -4.27
CA TYR A 25 -7.13 6.48 -3.68
C TYR A 25 -7.02 5.37 -4.73
N THR A 26 -8.07 5.18 -5.54
CA THR A 26 -8.08 4.16 -6.59
C THR A 26 -6.97 4.42 -7.62
N CYS A 27 -6.82 5.67 -8.07
CA CYS A 27 -5.75 6.06 -8.99
C CYS A 27 -4.35 5.82 -8.37
N GLY A 28 -4.11 6.27 -7.12
CA GLY A 28 -2.84 6.07 -6.43
C GLY A 28 -2.52 4.60 -6.15
N SER A 29 -3.55 3.78 -5.95
CA SER A 29 -3.40 2.35 -5.67
C SER A 29 -3.25 1.46 -6.91
N MET A 30 -3.25 2.01 -8.14
CA MET A 30 -2.98 1.25 -9.37
C MET A 30 -1.65 0.48 -9.32
N ILE A 31 -0.69 0.98 -8.55
CA ILE A 31 0.58 0.30 -8.26
C ILE A 31 0.35 -1.11 -7.66
N THR A 32 -0.76 -1.34 -6.96
CA THR A 32 -1.07 -2.66 -6.36
C THR A 32 -1.27 -3.75 -7.40
N ILE A 33 -1.69 -3.41 -8.61
CA ILE A 33 -1.82 -4.34 -9.73
C ILE A 33 -0.43 -4.89 -10.09
N LEU A 34 0.59 -4.02 -10.10
CA LEU A 34 1.98 -4.43 -10.32
C LEU A 34 2.45 -5.34 -9.20
N ILE A 35 2.16 -4.99 -7.93
CA ILE A 35 2.53 -5.81 -6.77
C ILE A 35 1.96 -7.23 -6.92
N GLY A 36 0.67 -7.35 -7.24
CA GLY A 36 0.01 -8.64 -7.43
C GLY A 36 0.63 -9.47 -8.55
N SER A 37 0.80 -8.86 -9.72
CA SER A 37 1.37 -9.52 -10.90
C SER A 37 2.82 -9.96 -10.69
N MET A 38 3.65 -9.08 -10.15
CA MET A 38 5.05 -9.37 -9.86
C MET A 38 5.19 -10.43 -8.76
N ASN A 39 4.37 -10.35 -7.70
CA ASN A 39 4.43 -11.28 -6.59
C ASN A 39 3.94 -12.69 -6.95
N SER A 40 3.01 -12.83 -7.90
CA SER A 40 2.54 -14.15 -8.35
C SER A 40 3.65 -14.99 -8.99
N ALA A 41 4.62 -14.35 -9.63
CA ALA A 41 5.80 -15.03 -10.19
C ALA A 41 6.93 -15.17 -9.16
N PHE A 42 7.14 -14.14 -8.34
CA PHE A 42 8.26 -14.09 -7.39
C PHE A 42 8.08 -15.03 -6.19
N ALA A 43 6.88 -15.14 -5.65
CA ALA A 43 6.65 -15.91 -4.42
C ALA A 43 6.92 -17.42 -4.57
N PRO A 44 6.46 -18.12 -5.65
CA PRO A 44 6.81 -19.53 -5.87
C PRO A 44 8.30 -19.73 -6.07
N TRP A 45 8.94 -18.90 -6.91
CA TRP A 45 10.38 -18.93 -7.15
C TRP A 45 11.18 -18.76 -5.84
N LEU A 46 10.79 -17.79 -5.00
CA LEU A 46 11.44 -17.56 -3.70
C LEU A 46 11.32 -18.80 -2.81
N GLY A 47 10.15 -19.45 -2.79
CA GLY A 47 9.92 -20.68 -2.03
C GLY A 47 10.85 -21.83 -2.48
N GLU A 48 11.02 -22.02 -3.78
CA GLU A 48 11.95 -23.00 -4.34
C GLU A 48 13.40 -22.70 -3.96
N MET A 49 13.86 -21.46 -4.16
CA MET A 49 15.22 -21.04 -3.81
C MET A 49 15.52 -21.16 -2.31
N LEU A 50 14.52 -20.87 -1.45
CA LEU A 50 14.65 -21.09 0.00
C LEU A 50 14.75 -22.57 0.36
N SER A 51 14.01 -23.46 -0.32
CA SER A 51 14.09 -24.91 -0.09
C SER A 51 15.44 -25.49 -0.48
N GLU A 52 16.07 -24.93 -1.51
CA GLU A 52 17.39 -25.33 -1.99
C GLU A 52 18.56 -24.59 -1.31
N ASN A 53 18.25 -23.70 -0.35
CA ASN A 53 19.23 -22.88 0.38
C ASN A 53 20.12 -22.00 -0.49
N LYS A 54 19.60 -21.53 -1.63
CA LYS A 54 20.32 -20.70 -2.62
C LYS A 54 20.29 -19.20 -2.27
N LEU A 55 20.81 -18.83 -1.11
CA LEU A 55 20.73 -17.47 -0.57
C LEU A 55 21.38 -16.39 -1.47
N LYS A 56 22.48 -16.73 -2.17
CA LYS A 56 23.14 -15.79 -3.09
C LYS A 56 22.25 -15.43 -4.29
N GLU A 57 21.57 -16.42 -4.86
CA GLU A 57 20.63 -16.20 -5.97
C GLU A 57 19.45 -15.35 -5.53
N ILE A 58 18.87 -15.66 -4.35
CA ILE A 58 17.81 -14.85 -3.75
C ILE A 58 18.24 -13.38 -3.63
N GLN A 59 19.44 -13.12 -3.12
CA GLN A 59 19.95 -11.77 -2.95
C GLN A 59 20.07 -11.01 -4.28
N VAL A 60 20.61 -11.65 -5.31
CA VAL A 60 20.82 -11.02 -6.63
C VAL A 60 19.49 -10.74 -7.32
N VAL A 61 18.59 -11.72 -7.35
CA VAL A 61 17.29 -11.59 -8.02
C VAL A 61 16.40 -10.61 -7.26
N SER A 62 16.37 -10.66 -5.92
CA SER A 62 15.57 -9.71 -5.11
C SER A 62 16.01 -8.27 -5.34
N LYS A 63 17.30 -7.98 -5.47
CA LYS A 63 17.77 -6.62 -5.79
C LYS A 63 17.21 -6.13 -7.13
N LYS A 64 17.29 -6.97 -8.17
CA LYS A 64 16.75 -6.63 -9.50
C LYS A 64 15.23 -6.45 -9.46
N TYR A 65 14.54 -7.34 -8.74
CA TYR A 65 13.10 -7.33 -8.56
C TYR A 65 12.63 -6.04 -7.87
N ILE A 66 13.30 -5.65 -6.78
CA ILE A 66 13.03 -4.40 -6.06
C ILE A 66 13.29 -3.19 -6.96
N SER A 67 14.44 -3.16 -7.66
CA SER A 67 14.77 -2.05 -8.58
C SER A 67 13.73 -1.91 -9.69
N ALA A 68 13.32 -3.00 -10.32
CA ALA A 68 12.29 -2.99 -11.37
C ALA A 68 10.96 -2.43 -10.85
N PHE A 69 10.55 -2.84 -9.64
CA PHE A 69 9.34 -2.30 -9.02
C PHE A 69 9.43 -0.79 -8.77
N PHE A 70 10.55 -0.31 -8.23
CA PHE A 70 10.74 1.12 -7.97
C PHE A 70 10.70 1.95 -9.25
N TYR A 71 11.30 1.51 -10.35
CA TYR A 71 11.23 2.20 -11.63
C TYR A 71 9.77 2.31 -12.14
N LEU A 72 9.00 1.23 -12.04
CA LEU A 72 7.59 1.22 -12.44
C LEU A 72 6.74 2.11 -11.51
N ALA A 73 6.97 2.05 -10.20
CA ALA A 73 6.25 2.86 -9.22
C ALA A 73 6.51 4.36 -9.43
N ILE A 74 7.77 4.76 -9.65
CA ILE A 74 8.14 6.14 -9.95
C ILE A 74 7.46 6.58 -11.26
N GLY A 75 7.45 5.74 -12.30
CA GLY A 75 6.74 6.03 -13.54
C GLY A 75 5.26 6.37 -13.30
N ILE A 76 4.55 5.53 -12.54
CA ILE A 76 3.13 5.78 -12.22
C ILE A 76 2.96 7.07 -11.38
N MET A 77 3.84 7.31 -10.41
CA MET A 77 3.78 8.53 -9.59
C MET A 77 4.01 9.80 -10.40
N LEU A 78 4.89 9.78 -11.40
CA LEU A 78 5.14 10.93 -12.27
C LEU A 78 3.91 11.29 -13.11
N PHE A 79 3.12 10.31 -13.52
CA PHE A 79 1.88 10.51 -14.28
C PHE A 79 0.62 10.62 -13.40
N ALA A 80 0.77 10.79 -12.08
CA ALA A 80 -0.36 10.87 -11.16
C ALA A 80 -1.37 11.98 -11.51
N PRO A 81 -0.94 13.22 -11.86
CA PRO A 81 -1.88 14.27 -12.25
C PRO A 81 -2.68 13.91 -13.50
N GLU A 82 -2.02 13.37 -14.53
CA GLU A 82 -2.64 12.97 -15.79
C GLU A 82 -3.63 11.82 -15.58
N ILE A 83 -3.26 10.85 -14.76
CA ILE A 83 -4.14 9.73 -14.38
C ILE A 83 -5.38 10.25 -13.69
N LEU A 84 -5.25 11.14 -12.71
CA LEU A 84 -6.38 11.70 -11.98
C LEU A 84 -7.27 12.54 -12.89
N LEU A 85 -6.67 13.34 -13.77
CA LEU A 85 -7.40 14.15 -14.75
C LEU A 85 -8.19 13.29 -15.74
N LEU A 86 -7.61 12.18 -16.19
CA LEU A 86 -8.23 11.25 -17.13
C LEU A 86 -9.46 10.55 -16.52
N PHE A 87 -9.37 10.10 -15.28
CA PHE A 87 -10.44 9.34 -14.62
C PHE A 87 -11.45 10.20 -13.88
N GLY A 88 -11.05 11.35 -13.33
CA GLY A 88 -11.88 12.21 -12.49
C GLY A 88 -12.25 13.55 -13.11
N GLY A 89 -11.51 13.99 -14.13
CA GLY A 89 -11.66 15.32 -14.67
C GLY A 89 -11.16 16.43 -13.72
N LYS A 90 -11.41 17.68 -14.10
CA LYS A 90 -10.90 18.86 -13.37
C LYS A 90 -11.46 18.98 -11.95
N SER A 91 -12.69 18.53 -11.70
CA SER A 91 -13.35 18.63 -10.39
C SER A 91 -12.69 17.76 -9.31
N TYR A 92 -11.94 16.74 -9.70
CA TYR A 92 -11.24 15.85 -8.76
C TYR A 92 -9.77 16.23 -8.50
N MET A 93 -9.27 17.30 -9.16
CA MET A 93 -7.86 17.68 -9.02
C MET A 93 -7.46 18.11 -7.61
N GLU A 94 -8.40 18.57 -6.78
CA GLU A 94 -8.14 18.85 -5.36
C GLU A 94 -7.69 17.64 -4.58
N ALA A 95 -8.12 16.45 -5.00
CA ALA A 95 -7.76 15.20 -4.34
C ALA A 95 -6.38 14.63 -4.73
N ILE A 96 -5.60 15.35 -5.57
CA ILE A 96 -4.27 14.88 -6.01
C ILE A 96 -3.32 14.60 -4.83
N TYR A 97 -3.47 15.36 -3.75
CA TYR A 97 -2.66 15.19 -2.53
C TYR A 97 -2.89 13.86 -1.81
N VAL A 98 -4.00 13.16 -2.10
CA VAL A 98 -4.26 11.79 -1.62
C VAL A 98 -3.37 10.77 -2.34
N MET A 99 -3.09 10.99 -3.63
CA MET A 99 -2.36 10.00 -4.44
C MET A 99 -0.94 9.75 -3.93
N THR A 100 -0.23 10.78 -3.51
CA THR A 100 1.16 10.66 -3.05
C THR A 100 1.30 9.74 -1.83
N PRO A 101 0.61 9.99 -0.68
CA PRO A 101 0.73 9.10 0.48
C PRO A 101 0.19 7.69 0.21
N VAL A 102 -0.83 7.55 -0.63
CA VAL A 102 -1.36 6.22 -1.04
C VAL A 102 -0.31 5.46 -1.86
N SER A 103 0.29 6.09 -2.85
CA SER A 103 1.34 5.45 -3.66
C SER A 103 2.57 5.07 -2.83
N MET A 104 2.97 5.92 -1.88
CA MET A 104 4.03 5.59 -0.91
C MET A 104 3.63 4.41 -0.01
N GLY A 105 2.37 4.35 0.41
CA GLY A 105 1.82 3.20 1.14
C GLY A 105 1.93 1.91 0.34
N CYS A 106 1.63 1.96 -0.97
CA CYS A 106 1.79 0.80 -1.86
C CYS A 106 3.27 0.37 -2.00
N VAL A 107 4.22 1.32 -1.98
CA VAL A 107 5.65 0.96 -1.93
C VAL A 107 6.00 0.23 -0.63
N CYS A 108 5.52 0.71 0.52
CA CYS A 108 5.68 0.01 1.79
C CYS A 108 5.02 -1.37 1.76
N GLN A 109 3.84 -1.48 1.13
CA GLN A 109 3.13 -2.74 0.91
C GLN A 109 3.97 -3.73 0.10
N PHE A 110 4.59 -3.28 -0.98
CA PHE A 110 5.49 -4.12 -1.76
C PHE A 110 6.64 -4.64 -0.91
N LEU A 111 7.31 -3.77 -0.19
CA LEU A 111 8.46 -4.14 0.64
C LEU A 111 8.09 -5.15 1.73
N TYR A 112 7.00 -4.92 2.49
CA TYR A 112 6.63 -5.89 3.51
C TYR A 112 6.16 -7.22 2.92
N THR A 113 5.59 -7.24 1.70
CA THR A 113 5.18 -8.47 1.02
C THR A 113 6.37 -9.42 0.79
N LEU A 114 7.57 -8.87 0.57
CA LEU A 114 8.79 -9.69 0.44
C LEU A 114 9.08 -10.47 1.74
N PHE A 115 8.98 -9.81 2.89
CA PHE A 115 9.15 -10.45 4.19
C PHE A 115 8.04 -11.46 4.49
N VAL A 116 6.80 -11.10 4.17
CA VAL A 116 5.63 -11.99 4.30
C VAL A 116 5.79 -13.26 3.48
N ASN A 117 6.38 -13.21 2.28
CA ASN A 117 6.64 -14.42 1.50
C ASN A 117 7.62 -15.36 2.20
N VAL A 118 8.67 -14.83 2.85
CA VAL A 118 9.59 -15.62 3.67
C VAL A 118 8.90 -16.19 4.91
N GLU A 119 8.06 -15.40 5.57
CA GLU A 119 7.29 -15.85 6.74
C GLU A 119 6.29 -16.96 6.40
N LYS A 120 5.64 -16.87 5.22
CA LYS A 120 4.77 -17.92 4.69
C LYS A 120 5.54 -19.22 4.48
N PHE A 121 6.71 -19.15 3.87
CA PHE A 121 7.58 -20.31 3.70
C PHE A 121 7.95 -20.94 5.06
N LYS A 122 8.25 -20.09 6.05
CA LYS A 122 8.55 -20.54 7.43
C LYS A 122 7.30 -20.89 8.27
N LYS A 123 6.10 -20.87 7.68
CA LYS A 123 4.80 -21.14 8.34
C LYS A 123 4.52 -20.25 9.57
N LYS A 124 5.02 -19.00 9.59
CA LYS A 124 4.83 -18.06 10.71
C LYS A 124 3.50 -17.28 10.60
N THR A 125 2.39 -17.97 10.40
CA THR A 125 1.07 -17.39 10.15
C THR A 125 0.54 -16.54 11.30
N ILE A 126 0.83 -16.92 12.56
CA ILE A 126 0.40 -16.17 13.75
C ILE A 126 1.04 -14.78 13.77
N ARG A 127 2.34 -14.67 13.47
CA ARG A 127 3.04 -13.36 13.39
C ARG A 127 2.39 -12.45 12.36
N MET A 128 2.06 -12.99 11.19
CA MET A 128 1.39 -12.24 10.13
C MET A 128 0.01 -11.73 10.55
N ALA A 129 -0.79 -12.58 11.22
CA ALA A 129 -2.10 -12.19 11.72
C ALA A 129 -1.99 -11.09 12.79
N CYS A 130 -1.10 -11.23 13.77
CA CYS A 130 -0.85 -10.23 14.81
C CYS A 130 -0.40 -8.88 14.19
N ALA A 131 0.51 -8.90 13.22
CA ALA A 131 0.97 -7.70 12.53
C ALA A 131 -0.20 -6.96 11.83
N SER A 132 -1.04 -7.72 11.11
CA SER A 132 -2.19 -7.16 10.40
C SER A 132 -3.23 -6.56 11.35
N ILE A 133 -3.52 -7.22 12.47
CA ILE A 133 -4.43 -6.71 13.50
C ILE A 133 -3.87 -5.43 14.13
N THR A 134 -2.59 -5.44 14.50
CA THR A 134 -1.92 -4.27 15.10
C THR A 134 -1.98 -3.07 14.17
N ALA A 135 -1.64 -3.25 12.88
CA ALA A 135 -1.70 -2.17 11.91
C ALA A 135 -3.13 -1.65 11.68
N ALA A 136 -4.13 -2.54 11.67
CA ALA A 136 -5.53 -2.17 11.54
C ALA A 136 -6.02 -1.34 12.74
N VAL A 137 -5.65 -1.73 13.96
CA VAL A 137 -6.00 -0.99 15.19
C VAL A 137 -5.33 0.38 15.20
N ILE A 138 -4.04 0.46 14.85
CA ILE A 138 -3.32 1.74 14.76
C ILE A 138 -3.98 2.66 13.73
N ASN A 139 -4.25 2.16 12.53
CA ASN A 139 -4.91 2.93 11.47
C ASN A 139 -6.30 3.42 11.91
N PHE A 140 -7.10 2.57 12.57
CA PHE A 140 -8.42 2.96 13.09
C PHE A 140 -8.31 4.09 14.11
N ILE A 141 -7.41 3.96 15.09
CA ILE A 141 -7.21 4.99 16.13
C ILE A 141 -6.76 6.32 15.50
N LEU A 142 -5.80 6.26 14.57
CA LEU A 142 -5.31 7.44 13.89
C LEU A 142 -6.43 8.11 13.05
N ASN A 143 -7.21 7.34 12.32
CA ASN A 143 -8.36 7.85 11.57
C ASN A 143 -9.37 8.54 12.49
N TRP A 144 -9.70 7.91 13.62
CA TRP A 144 -10.63 8.47 14.60
C TRP A 144 -10.19 9.85 15.14
N ILE A 145 -8.87 10.03 15.31
CA ILE A 145 -8.29 11.26 15.86
C ILE A 145 -8.12 12.33 14.76
N PHE A 146 -7.67 11.93 13.58
CA PHE A 146 -7.17 12.87 12.56
C PHE A 146 -8.19 13.21 11.47
N ILE A 147 -9.11 12.31 11.09
CA ILE A 147 -10.15 12.63 10.09
C ILE A 147 -11.02 13.79 10.52
N PRO A 148 -11.52 13.89 11.80
CA PRO A 148 -12.33 15.03 12.22
C PRO A 148 -11.60 16.38 12.19
N LYS A 149 -10.25 16.36 12.23
CA LYS A 149 -9.43 17.58 12.30
C LYS A 149 -8.92 18.03 10.93
N PHE A 150 -8.59 17.08 10.05
CA PHE A 150 -7.89 17.35 8.80
C PHE A 150 -8.63 16.81 7.57
N GLY A 151 -9.86 16.34 7.74
CA GLY A 151 -10.68 15.83 6.66
C GLY A 151 -10.15 14.53 6.02
N TYR A 152 -10.60 14.26 4.80
CA TYR A 152 -10.29 13.02 4.07
C TYR A 152 -8.79 12.84 3.75
N LEU A 153 -8.02 13.94 3.68
CA LEU A 153 -6.57 13.86 3.45
C LEU A 153 -5.86 13.09 4.57
N ALA A 154 -6.34 13.24 5.81
CA ALA A 154 -5.77 12.52 6.96
C ALA A 154 -5.80 11.01 6.76
N ALA A 155 -6.88 10.47 6.17
CA ALA A 155 -7.03 9.04 5.93
C ALA A 155 -5.94 8.45 5.03
N ALA A 156 -5.46 9.21 4.05
CA ALA A 156 -4.36 8.79 3.18
C ALA A 156 -3.03 8.67 3.95
N TYR A 157 -2.76 9.63 4.83
CA TYR A 157 -1.54 9.61 5.66
C TYR A 157 -1.60 8.54 6.77
N THR A 158 -2.75 8.35 7.40
CA THR A 158 -2.92 7.30 8.42
C THR A 158 -2.80 5.90 7.81
N THR A 159 -3.27 5.72 6.57
CA THR A 159 -3.08 4.48 5.81
C THR A 159 -1.60 4.26 5.47
N LEU A 160 -0.86 5.30 5.08
CA LEU A 160 0.60 5.22 4.89
C LEU A 160 1.30 4.78 6.18
N VAL A 161 0.93 5.38 7.33
CA VAL A 161 1.47 4.97 8.64
C VAL A 161 1.15 3.51 8.95
N GLY A 162 -0.06 3.04 8.64
CA GLY A 162 -0.45 1.63 8.78
C GLY A 162 0.46 0.69 7.97
N TYR A 163 0.75 1.01 6.72
CA TYR A 163 1.67 0.22 5.88
C TYR A 163 3.13 0.32 6.36
N LEU A 164 3.56 1.47 6.86
CA LEU A 164 4.89 1.61 7.50
C LEU A 164 5.00 0.74 8.75
N CYS A 165 3.97 0.71 9.60
CA CYS A 165 3.93 -0.18 10.76
C CYS A 165 4.02 -1.65 10.34
N LEU A 166 3.27 -2.07 9.29
CA LEU A 166 3.38 -3.42 8.76
C LEU A 166 4.81 -3.73 8.31
N LEU A 167 5.42 -2.83 7.56
CA LEU A 167 6.81 -3.01 7.10
C LEU A 167 7.76 -3.19 8.28
N LEU A 168 7.68 -2.34 9.31
CA LEU A 168 8.56 -2.41 10.49
C LEU A 168 8.35 -3.69 11.32
N ILE A 169 7.11 -4.17 11.43
CA ILE A 169 6.83 -5.40 12.20
C ILE A 169 7.36 -6.64 11.48
N HIS A 170 7.33 -6.65 10.14
CA HIS A 170 7.77 -7.79 9.34
C HIS A 170 9.30 -7.81 9.10
N MET A 171 10.01 -6.68 9.28
CA MET A 171 11.47 -6.62 9.26
C MET A 171 12.10 -7.30 10.47
#